data_b4dd18d6bdf06e1a4352d5d2ad0358fa
#
_entry.id   b4dd18d6bdf06e1a4352d5d2ad0358fa
#
_cell.length_a   1.000
_cell.length_b   1.000
_cell.length_c   1.000
_cell.angle_alpha   90.00
_cell.angle_beta   90.00
_cell.angle_gamma   90.00
#
_symmetry.space_group_name_H-M   'P 1'
#
loop_
_entity.id
_entity.type
_entity.pdbx_description
1 polymer ?
#
loop_
_entity_poly.entity_id
_entity_poly.type
_entity_poly.pdbx_seq_one_letter_code
_entity_poly.pdbx_strand_id
1 'polypeptide(L)'
;MQLLDAIQKRHSVRKYVNKKIEETTRQELINCVEACNKEGGMNIQVNFDEPTAFHSMLAKYGKFSNVNNYIAIVGKDNDDLEALGGYYGEKIVIKAQQLGLNTCWVAITFNKRKTKKIIDIQSGEKLLMVIALGYGETQGVARKGKELTTLYETSNELPKWFVDGVDRKSTRLNSSH
;
A
#
# COMPACT_ATOMS: atom_id res chain seq x y z
N MET A 1 16.29 -4.55 5.28
CA MET A 1 16.47 -4.07 3.87
C MET A 1 16.58 -2.56 3.89
N GLN A 2 17.50 -1.99 3.08
CA GLN A 2 17.64 -0.53 2.97
C GLN A 2 16.42 0.09 2.27
N LEU A 3 16.15 1.37 2.52
CA LEU A 3 14.96 2.06 2.01
C LEU A 3 14.85 2.02 0.47
N LEU A 4 15.94 2.35 -0.22
CA LEU A 4 15.96 2.37 -1.69
C LEU A 4 15.73 0.98 -2.29
N ASP A 5 16.30 -0.06 -1.67
CA ASP A 5 16.06 -1.45 -2.10
C ASP A 5 14.60 -1.85 -1.94
N ALA A 6 13.97 -1.42 -0.83
CA ALA A 6 12.55 -1.68 -0.59
C ALA A 6 11.67 -1.01 -1.65
N ILE A 7 11.99 0.23 -2.02
CA ILE A 7 11.28 0.97 -3.07
C ILE A 7 11.38 0.25 -4.42
N GLN A 8 12.57 -0.28 -4.77
CA GLN A 8 12.80 -0.97 -6.04
C GLN A 8 12.14 -2.36 -6.06
N LYS A 9 12.24 -3.11 -4.95
CA LYS A 9 11.76 -4.49 -4.84
C LYS A 9 10.26 -4.63 -4.57
N ARG A 10 9.60 -3.55 -4.14
CA ARG A 10 8.18 -3.58 -3.84
C ARG A 10 7.33 -3.71 -5.12
N HIS A 11 6.59 -4.77 -5.21
CA HIS A 11 5.59 -4.99 -6.25
C HIS A 11 4.23 -5.34 -5.64
N SER A 12 3.15 -5.15 -6.39
CA SER A 12 1.81 -5.54 -5.96
C SER A 12 1.68 -7.07 -5.93
N VAL A 13 1.31 -7.62 -4.78
CA VAL A 13 1.09 -9.05 -4.58
C VAL A 13 -0.34 -9.28 -4.14
N ARG A 14 -1.04 -10.19 -4.81
CA ARG A 14 -2.47 -10.51 -4.56
C ARG A 14 -2.68 -11.91 -4.01
N LYS A 15 -1.68 -12.78 -4.09
CA LYS A 15 -1.74 -14.15 -3.58
C LYS A 15 -0.77 -14.30 -2.43
N TYR A 16 -1.28 -14.73 -1.29
CA TYR A 16 -0.52 -14.81 -0.06
C TYR A 16 -0.47 -16.25 0.45
N VAL A 17 0.61 -16.59 1.13
CA VAL A 17 0.71 -17.85 1.88
C VAL A 17 -0.01 -17.71 3.22
N ASN A 18 -0.63 -18.79 3.69
CA ASN A 18 -1.31 -18.78 4.98
C ASN A 18 -0.28 -18.89 6.13
N LYS A 19 0.52 -17.84 6.29
CA LYS A 19 1.54 -17.73 7.33
C LYS A 19 1.22 -16.52 8.21
N LYS A 20 1.18 -16.75 9.52
CA LYS A 20 0.99 -15.68 10.52
C LYS A 20 2.17 -14.70 10.50
N ILE A 21 1.88 -13.41 10.60
CA ILE A 21 2.93 -12.39 10.76
C ILE A 21 3.42 -12.47 12.21
N GLU A 22 4.73 -12.55 12.38
CA GLU A 22 5.38 -12.66 13.67
C GLU A 22 5.16 -11.41 14.54
N GLU A 23 5.06 -11.57 15.85
CA GLU A 23 4.69 -10.48 16.75
C GLU A 23 5.66 -9.29 16.71
N THR A 24 6.95 -9.55 16.60
CA THR A 24 7.97 -8.50 16.43
C THR A 24 7.74 -7.68 15.15
N THR A 25 7.41 -8.35 14.05
CA THR A 25 7.08 -7.70 12.77
C THR A 25 5.80 -6.90 12.85
N ARG A 26 4.77 -7.43 13.55
CA ARG A 26 3.52 -6.69 13.81
C ARG A 26 3.80 -5.42 14.58
N GLN A 27 4.56 -5.50 15.67
CA GLN A 27 4.86 -4.34 16.51
C GLN A 27 5.63 -3.27 15.76
N GLU A 28 6.62 -3.65 14.93
CA GLU A 28 7.34 -2.69 14.10
C GLU A 28 6.43 -1.98 13.08
N LEU A 29 5.46 -2.70 12.51
CA LEU A 29 4.50 -2.12 11.59
C LEU A 29 3.51 -1.20 12.30
N ILE A 30 3.02 -1.60 13.48
CA ILE A 30 2.14 -0.77 14.33
C ILE A 30 2.85 0.54 14.69
N ASN A 31 4.09 0.48 15.18
CA ASN A 31 4.86 1.68 15.51
C ASN A 31 5.01 2.63 14.31
N CYS A 32 5.21 2.09 13.11
CA CYS A 32 5.27 2.89 11.90
C CYS A 32 3.92 3.56 11.58
N VAL A 33 2.81 2.84 11.74
CA VAL A 33 1.46 3.37 11.51
C VAL A 33 1.13 4.46 12.52
N GLU A 34 1.44 4.26 13.80
CA GLU A 34 1.23 5.27 14.85
C GLU A 34 2.03 6.55 14.59
N ALA A 35 3.29 6.41 14.15
CA ALA A 35 4.11 7.55 13.74
C ALA A 35 3.50 8.31 12.55
N CYS A 36 3.01 7.57 11.53
CA CYS A 36 2.33 8.15 10.38
C CYS A 36 1.02 8.86 10.76
N ASN A 37 0.23 8.27 11.65
CA ASN A 37 -1.01 8.86 12.16
C ASN A 37 -0.74 10.16 12.92
N LYS A 38 0.27 10.15 13.80
CA LYS A 38 0.67 11.32 14.59
C LYS A 38 1.17 12.46 13.68
N GLU A 39 1.99 12.14 12.67
CA GLU A 39 2.57 13.13 11.76
C GLU A 39 1.50 13.71 10.81
N GLY A 40 0.62 12.85 10.28
CA GLY A 40 -0.34 13.19 9.23
C GLY A 40 -1.74 13.54 9.71
N GLY A 41 -2.03 13.43 11.01
CA GLY A 41 -3.39 13.58 11.53
C GLY A 41 -4.37 12.55 10.95
N MET A 42 -3.87 11.36 10.63
CA MET A 42 -4.62 10.25 10.04
C MET A 42 -5.12 9.28 11.12
N ASN A 43 -6.02 8.38 10.72
CA ASN A 43 -6.49 7.25 11.54
C ASN A 43 -6.29 5.95 10.77
N ILE A 44 -5.07 5.71 10.29
CA ILE A 44 -4.69 4.48 9.58
C ILE A 44 -4.65 3.34 10.58
N GLN A 45 -5.23 2.17 10.25
CA GLN A 45 -5.35 1.02 11.13
C GLN A 45 -4.82 -0.24 10.47
N VAL A 46 -4.02 -1.03 11.19
CA VAL A 46 -3.59 -2.36 10.75
C VAL A 46 -4.48 -3.40 11.39
N ASN A 47 -5.03 -4.30 10.57
CA ASN A 47 -5.88 -5.39 11.00
C ASN A 47 -5.18 -6.71 10.71
N PHE A 48 -4.74 -7.40 11.75
CA PHE A 48 -4.09 -8.70 11.67
C PHE A 48 -5.11 -9.82 11.90
N ASP A 49 -4.89 -10.95 11.22
CA ASP A 49 -5.72 -12.17 11.32
C ASP A 49 -7.22 -11.87 11.07
N GLU A 50 -7.51 -10.88 10.23
CA GLU A 50 -8.85 -10.39 9.92
C GLU A 50 -9.13 -10.46 8.40
N PRO A 51 -9.64 -11.59 7.89
CA PRO A 51 -9.82 -11.81 6.46
C PRO A 51 -11.09 -11.18 5.88
N THR A 52 -11.97 -10.60 6.69
CA THR A 52 -13.34 -10.21 6.30
C THR A 52 -13.36 -9.21 5.14
N ALA A 53 -12.39 -8.32 5.08
CA ALA A 53 -12.27 -7.34 3.98
C ALA A 53 -12.14 -8.03 2.60
N PHE A 54 -11.52 -9.21 2.55
CA PHE A 54 -11.23 -9.95 1.33
C PHE A 54 -12.05 -11.23 1.14
N HIS A 55 -12.90 -11.60 2.10
CA HIS A 55 -13.85 -12.71 1.96
C HIS A 55 -15.11 -12.27 1.20
N SER A 56 -14.97 -12.03 -0.10
CA SER A 56 -16.10 -11.63 -0.96
C SER A 56 -15.86 -12.04 -2.42
N MET A 57 -16.95 -12.08 -3.21
CA MET A 57 -16.84 -12.27 -4.67
C MET A 57 -16.03 -11.16 -5.34
N LEU A 58 -16.08 -9.92 -4.81
CA LEU A 58 -15.31 -8.79 -5.32
C LEU A 58 -13.79 -9.03 -5.17
N ALA A 59 -13.36 -9.59 -4.03
CA ALA A 59 -11.96 -9.95 -3.82
C ALA A 59 -11.50 -11.06 -4.78
N LYS A 60 -12.36 -12.05 -5.05
CA LYS A 60 -12.10 -13.09 -6.05
C LYS A 60 -11.94 -12.49 -7.46
N TYR A 61 -12.80 -11.54 -7.83
CA TYR A 61 -12.67 -10.80 -9.08
C TYR A 61 -11.32 -10.06 -9.17
N GLY A 62 -10.86 -9.46 -8.06
CA GLY A 62 -9.53 -8.85 -7.92
C GLY A 62 -8.37 -9.86 -7.88
N LYS A 63 -8.65 -11.17 -8.03
CA LYS A 63 -7.67 -12.27 -7.97
C LYS A 63 -6.92 -12.36 -6.64
N PHE A 64 -7.54 -11.89 -5.53
CA PHE A 64 -7.00 -12.02 -4.19
C PHE A 64 -7.22 -13.41 -3.61
N SER A 65 -6.19 -13.98 -2.97
CA SER A 65 -6.28 -15.23 -2.23
C SER A 65 -5.46 -15.16 -0.94
N ASN A 66 -6.00 -15.77 0.13
CA ASN A 66 -5.37 -15.89 1.45
C ASN A 66 -4.95 -14.54 2.07
N VAL A 67 -5.71 -13.48 1.82
CA VAL A 67 -5.48 -12.18 2.47
C VAL A 67 -6.09 -12.22 3.86
N ASN A 68 -5.26 -12.39 4.86
CA ASN A 68 -5.65 -12.47 6.28
C ASN A 68 -5.33 -11.19 7.07
N ASN A 69 -4.64 -10.25 6.44
CA ASN A 69 -4.29 -8.99 7.09
C ASN A 69 -4.44 -7.84 6.10
N TYR A 70 -4.78 -6.67 6.59
CA TYR A 70 -4.86 -5.47 5.76
C TYR A 70 -4.62 -4.20 6.58
N ILE A 71 -4.28 -3.13 5.88
CA ILE A 71 -4.18 -1.79 6.42
C ILE A 71 -5.37 -0.99 5.87
N ALA A 72 -6.16 -0.39 6.73
CA ALA A 72 -7.24 0.52 6.36
C ALA A 72 -6.74 1.97 6.37
N ILE A 73 -6.86 2.65 5.24
CA ILE A 73 -6.52 4.07 5.12
C ILE A 73 -7.75 4.89 5.49
N VAL A 74 -7.75 5.45 6.69
CA VAL A 74 -8.81 6.26 7.26
C VAL A 74 -8.25 7.63 7.62
N GLY A 75 -9.03 8.67 7.44
CA GLY A 75 -8.70 10.03 7.84
C GLY A 75 -9.88 10.97 7.67
N LYS A 76 -9.69 12.25 7.95
CA LYS A 76 -10.72 13.28 7.83
C LYS A 76 -11.24 13.37 6.39
N ASP A 77 -12.56 13.43 6.22
CA ASP A 77 -13.21 13.56 4.90
C ASP A 77 -13.09 15.01 4.39
N ASN A 78 -11.94 15.32 3.82
CA ASN A 78 -11.59 16.62 3.25
C ASN A 78 -10.74 16.45 1.97
N ASP A 79 -10.38 17.55 1.34
CA ASP A 79 -9.63 17.56 0.07
C ASP A 79 -8.20 17.00 0.18
N ASP A 80 -7.62 16.98 1.38
CA ASP A 80 -6.26 16.47 1.61
C ASP A 80 -6.21 14.95 1.81
N LEU A 81 -7.35 14.29 2.07
CA LEU A 81 -7.41 12.88 2.44
C LEU A 81 -6.69 11.96 1.44
N GLU A 82 -6.89 12.20 0.15
CA GLU A 82 -6.28 11.34 -0.89
C GLU A 82 -4.77 11.52 -0.94
N ALA A 83 -4.28 12.75 -0.84
CA ALA A 83 -2.85 13.06 -0.84
C ALA A 83 -2.15 12.50 0.42
N LEU A 84 -2.72 12.76 1.60
CA LEU A 84 -2.19 12.26 2.88
C LEU A 84 -2.26 10.73 2.94
N GLY A 85 -3.39 10.15 2.54
CA GLY A 85 -3.55 8.68 2.48
C GLY A 85 -2.56 8.02 1.54
N GLY A 86 -2.28 8.62 0.39
CA GLY A 86 -1.26 8.18 -0.56
C GLY A 86 0.14 8.26 0.03
N TYR A 87 0.51 9.39 0.62
CA TYR A 87 1.84 9.63 1.18
C TYR A 87 2.13 8.71 2.38
N TYR A 88 1.29 8.74 3.41
CA TYR A 88 1.51 7.93 4.62
C TYR A 88 1.28 6.45 4.37
N GLY A 89 0.30 6.09 3.54
CA GLY A 89 0.07 4.71 3.14
C GLY A 89 1.29 4.12 2.42
N GLU A 90 1.96 4.88 1.55
CA GLU A 90 3.17 4.40 0.88
C GLU A 90 4.39 4.31 1.83
N LYS A 91 4.54 5.21 2.82
CA LYS A 91 5.55 5.05 3.89
C LYS A 91 5.38 3.70 4.59
N ILE A 92 4.14 3.33 4.94
CA ILE A 92 3.82 2.07 5.60
C ILE A 92 4.06 0.87 4.66
N VAL A 93 3.69 0.97 3.38
CA VAL A 93 3.94 -0.06 2.36
C VAL A 93 5.42 -0.34 2.19
N ILE A 94 6.26 0.70 2.18
CA ILE A 94 7.71 0.54 2.10
C ILE A 94 8.26 -0.08 3.39
N LYS A 95 7.77 0.31 4.57
CA LYS A 95 8.15 -0.33 5.83
C LYS A 95 7.76 -1.80 5.84
N ALA A 96 6.56 -2.16 5.37
CA ALA A 96 6.14 -3.55 5.23
C ALA A 96 7.11 -4.35 4.33
N GLN A 97 7.52 -3.78 3.19
CA GLN A 97 8.52 -4.39 2.32
C GLN A 97 9.88 -4.57 3.01
N GLN A 98 10.33 -3.60 3.82
CA GLN A 98 11.55 -3.72 4.61
C GLN A 98 11.49 -4.86 5.62
N LEU A 99 10.30 -5.14 6.15
CA LEU A 99 10.00 -6.24 7.08
C LEU A 99 9.76 -7.60 6.37
N GLY A 100 9.91 -7.66 5.05
CA GLY A 100 9.72 -8.89 4.27
C GLY A 100 8.24 -9.22 3.98
N LEU A 101 7.33 -8.28 4.20
CA LEU A 101 5.92 -8.41 3.87
C LEU A 101 5.64 -7.86 2.47
N ASN A 102 4.66 -8.45 1.81
CA ASN A 102 4.16 -7.99 0.52
C ASN A 102 2.82 -7.29 0.70
N THR A 103 2.54 -6.37 -0.23
CA THR A 103 1.34 -5.51 -0.17
C THR A 103 0.68 -5.35 -1.52
N CYS A 104 -0.60 -4.95 -1.51
CA CYS A 104 -1.31 -4.47 -2.69
C CYS A 104 -2.34 -3.42 -2.29
N TRP A 105 -2.30 -2.25 -2.94
CA TRP A 105 -3.32 -1.22 -2.82
C TRP A 105 -4.64 -1.69 -3.43
N VAL A 106 -5.77 -1.49 -2.72
CA VAL A 106 -7.09 -1.95 -3.13
C VAL A 106 -8.16 -0.88 -2.85
N ALA A 107 -8.66 -0.27 -3.92
CA ALA A 107 -9.70 0.76 -3.83
C ALA A 107 -11.13 0.21 -3.95
N ILE A 108 -11.35 -0.83 -4.77
CA ILE A 108 -12.68 -1.27 -5.19
C ILE A 108 -12.95 -2.73 -4.83
N THR A 109 -11.98 -3.64 -5.03
CA THR A 109 -12.17 -5.09 -4.96
C THR A 109 -12.03 -5.65 -3.54
N PHE A 110 -12.63 -4.98 -2.54
CA PHE A 110 -12.74 -5.45 -1.16
C PHE A 110 -14.15 -5.22 -0.62
N ASN A 111 -14.52 -5.82 0.49
CA ASN A 111 -15.84 -5.65 1.09
C ASN A 111 -15.92 -4.41 1.97
N LYS A 112 -16.09 -3.24 1.35
CA LYS A 112 -16.14 -1.95 2.05
C LYS A 112 -17.16 -1.90 3.20
N ARG A 113 -18.34 -2.51 3.00
CA ARG A 113 -19.41 -2.53 4.02
C ARG A 113 -19.01 -3.32 5.28
N LYS A 114 -18.40 -4.49 5.10
CA LYS A 114 -17.94 -5.31 6.23
C LYS A 114 -16.72 -4.69 6.90
N THR A 115 -15.78 -4.19 6.12
CA THR A 115 -14.58 -3.51 6.63
C THR A 115 -14.95 -2.35 7.55
N LYS A 116 -15.90 -1.49 7.15
CA LYS A 116 -16.37 -0.36 7.98
C LYS A 116 -17.00 -0.76 9.32
N LYS A 117 -17.37 -2.03 9.53
CA LYS A 117 -17.90 -2.53 10.81
C LYS A 117 -16.80 -2.99 11.78
N ILE A 118 -15.59 -3.19 11.27
CA ILE A 118 -14.46 -3.74 12.02
C ILE A 118 -13.51 -2.62 12.43
N ILE A 119 -13.27 -1.66 11.52
CA ILE A 119 -12.37 -0.54 11.77
C ILE A 119 -13.07 0.58 12.53
N ASP A 120 -12.30 1.34 13.28
CA ASP A 120 -12.78 2.53 13.97
C ASP A 120 -12.78 3.74 13.02
N ILE A 121 -13.97 4.30 12.77
CA ILE A 121 -14.14 5.51 11.94
C ILE A 121 -14.86 6.54 12.81
N GLN A 122 -14.15 7.61 13.14
CA GLN A 122 -14.67 8.69 13.94
C GLN A 122 -15.63 9.59 13.13
N SER A 123 -16.39 10.42 13.83
CA SER A 123 -17.23 11.42 13.16
C SER A 123 -16.39 12.35 12.28
N GLY A 124 -16.80 12.53 11.02
CA GLY A 124 -16.05 13.32 10.03
C GLY A 124 -14.88 12.60 9.37
N GLU A 125 -14.71 11.29 9.63
CA GLU A 125 -13.72 10.49 8.95
C GLU A 125 -14.31 9.60 7.85
N LYS A 126 -13.45 9.14 6.95
CA LYS A 126 -13.80 8.28 5.82
C LYS A 126 -12.74 7.21 5.59
N LEU A 127 -13.22 5.99 5.35
CA LEU A 127 -12.38 4.93 4.78
C LEU A 127 -12.15 5.23 3.30
N LEU A 128 -10.91 5.57 2.95
CA LEU A 128 -10.48 5.82 1.58
C LEU A 128 -10.35 4.49 0.82
N MET A 129 -9.44 3.64 1.24
CA MET A 129 -9.14 2.34 0.65
C MET A 129 -8.45 1.41 1.64
N VAL A 130 -8.12 0.21 1.21
CA VAL A 130 -7.33 -0.73 2.02
C VAL A 130 -6.07 -1.18 1.28
N ILE A 131 -5.09 -1.68 2.03
CA ILE A 131 -3.88 -2.30 1.50
C ILE A 131 -3.84 -3.73 2.00
N ALA A 132 -3.91 -4.71 1.09
CA ALA A 132 -3.71 -6.12 1.43
C ALA A 132 -2.27 -6.33 1.93
N LEU A 133 -2.08 -7.17 2.94
CA LEU A 133 -0.82 -7.35 3.65
C LEU A 133 -0.57 -8.82 3.99
N GLY A 134 0.67 -9.29 3.85
CA GLY A 134 1.09 -10.63 4.25
C GLY A 134 2.35 -11.11 3.57
N TYR A 135 2.67 -12.38 3.75
CA TYR A 135 3.75 -13.04 3.00
C TYR A 135 3.20 -13.52 1.64
N GLY A 136 3.74 -13.01 0.56
CA GLY A 136 3.30 -13.37 -0.79
C GLY A 136 3.76 -14.77 -1.24
N GLU A 137 2.97 -15.44 -2.08
CA GLU A 137 3.41 -16.65 -2.79
C GLU A 137 4.60 -16.35 -3.71
N THR A 138 4.69 -15.11 -4.18
CA THR A 138 5.80 -14.56 -4.97
C THR A 138 6.13 -13.16 -4.48
N GLN A 139 7.27 -12.62 -4.93
CA GLN A 139 7.62 -11.22 -4.65
C GLN A 139 6.97 -10.21 -5.61
N GLY A 140 6.02 -10.67 -6.43
CA GLY A 140 5.41 -9.88 -7.48
C GLY A 140 6.26 -9.84 -8.75
N VAL A 141 5.80 -9.10 -9.75
CA VAL A 141 6.47 -9.00 -11.05
C VAL A 141 6.83 -7.53 -11.29
N ALA A 142 8.11 -7.30 -11.58
CA ALA A 142 8.58 -5.99 -12.04
C ALA A 142 7.90 -5.65 -13.37
N ARG A 143 7.34 -4.45 -13.47
CA ARG A 143 6.82 -3.96 -14.75
C ARG A 143 7.95 -3.40 -15.60
N LYS A 144 7.82 -3.58 -16.91
CA LYS A 144 8.61 -2.81 -17.87
C LYS A 144 8.16 -1.36 -17.76
N GLY A 145 9.04 -0.48 -17.30
CA GLY A 145 8.85 0.96 -17.35
C GLY A 145 8.76 1.43 -18.80
N LYS A 146 8.20 2.61 -19.01
CA LYS A 146 8.37 3.31 -20.30
C LYS A 146 9.80 3.82 -20.40
N GLU A 147 10.31 3.88 -21.62
CA GLU A 147 11.59 4.53 -21.88
C GLU A 147 11.55 5.98 -21.34
N LEU A 148 12.58 6.38 -20.62
CA LEU A 148 12.65 7.72 -19.98
C LEU A 148 12.38 8.84 -20.99
N THR A 149 12.96 8.72 -22.17
CA THR A 149 12.78 9.68 -23.29
C THR A 149 11.33 9.86 -23.75
N THR A 150 10.43 8.94 -23.39
CA THR A 150 8.99 9.05 -23.71
C THR A 150 8.19 9.73 -22.61
N LEU A 151 8.80 10.05 -21.47
CA LEU A 151 8.13 10.56 -20.29
C LEU A 151 8.30 12.08 -20.12
N TYR A 152 9.20 12.67 -20.83
CA TYR A 152 9.44 14.11 -20.84
C TYR A 152 10.00 14.58 -22.19
N GLU A 153 9.76 15.84 -22.50
CA GLU A 153 10.36 16.55 -23.63
C GLU A 153 11.21 17.70 -23.07
N THR A 154 12.45 17.77 -23.50
CA THR A 154 13.36 18.85 -23.11
C THR A 154 14.43 19.05 -24.16
N SER A 155 14.85 20.30 -24.34
CA SER A 155 16.03 20.68 -25.13
C SER A 155 17.29 20.82 -24.29
N ASN A 156 17.20 20.73 -22.96
CA ASN A 156 18.30 20.93 -22.02
C ASN A 156 18.71 19.62 -21.34
N GLU A 157 19.97 19.55 -20.88
CA GLU A 157 20.40 18.48 -19.97
C GLU A 157 19.61 18.55 -18.67
N LEU A 158 19.07 17.40 -18.26
CA LEU A 158 18.27 17.29 -17.05
C LEU A 158 19.18 16.93 -15.85
N PRO A 159 18.96 17.56 -14.69
CA PRO A 159 19.68 17.19 -13.50
C PRO A 159 19.38 15.76 -13.08
N LYS A 160 20.39 15.08 -12.56
CA LYS A 160 20.29 13.65 -12.17
C LYS A 160 19.10 13.36 -11.25
N TRP A 161 18.82 14.21 -10.27
CA TRP A 161 17.68 14.04 -9.36
C TRP A 161 16.32 13.99 -10.08
N PHE A 162 16.17 14.75 -11.17
CA PHE A 162 14.95 14.76 -11.97
C PHE A 162 14.82 13.44 -12.73
N VAL A 163 15.87 12.99 -13.40
CA VAL A 163 15.90 11.72 -14.14
C VAL A 163 15.59 10.55 -13.19
N ASP A 164 16.25 10.49 -12.04
CA ASP A 164 16.03 9.47 -11.01
C ASP A 164 14.57 9.50 -10.49
N GLY A 165 13.98 10.68 -10.35
CA GLY A 165 12.60 10.87 -9.91
C GLY A 165 11.57 10.41 -10.95
N VAL A 166 11.79 10.73 -12.21
CA VAL A 166 10.89 10.33 -13.32
C VAL A 166 10.95 8.82 -13.52
N ASP A 167 12.13 8.20 -13.50
CA ASP A 167 12.29 6.75 -13.62
C ASP A 167 11.53 6.01 -12.52
N ARG A 168 11.66 6.42 -11.28
CA ARG A 168 10.95 5.83 -10.15
C ARG A 168 9.43 6.01 -10.23
N LYS A 169 8.96 7.15 -10.72
CA LYS A 169 7.52 7.42 -10.88
C LYS A 169 6.92 6.58 -12.01
N SER A 170 7.62 6.39 -13.11
CA SER A 170 7.13 5.61 -14.24
C SER A 170 6.91 4.14 -13.92
N THR A 171 7.71 3.56 -13.04
CA THR A 171 7.53 2.20 -12.53
C THR A 171 6.31 2.04 -11.63
N ARG A 172 5.80 3.13 -11.01
CA ARG A 172 4.63 3.12 -10.11
C ARG A 172 3.29 3.37 -10.80
N LEU A 173 3.23 4.24 -11.79
CA LEU A 173 1.97 4.68 -12.42
C LEU A 173 1.19 3.55 -13.14
N ASN A 174 1.79 2.40 -13.34
CA ASN A 174 1.20 1.29 -14.07
C ASN A 174 0.65 0.15 -13.20
N SER A 175 0.48 0.33 -11.87
CA SER A 175 0.00 -0.74 -10.97
C SER A 175 -1.52 -0.86 -10.84
N SER A 176 -2.31 -0.09 -11.60
CA SER A 176 -3.77 0.02 -11.45
C SER A 176 -4.59 -0.47 -12.65
N HIS A 177 -4.15 -1.52 -13.34
CA HIS A 177 -5.00 -2.23 -14.31
C HIS A 177 -4.94 -3.75 -14.11
#